data_681c939ae1f5df3920b9ea91e4e145d5
#
_entry.id   681c939ae1f5df3920b9ea91e4e145d5
#
_cell.length_a   1.000
_cell.length_b   1.000
_cell.length_c   1.000
_cell.angle_alpha   90.00
_cell.angle_beta   90.00
_cell.angle_gamma   90.00
#
_symmetry.space_group_name_H-M   'P 1'
#
loop_
_entity.id
_entity.type
_entity.pdbx_description
1 polymer ?
#
loop_
_entity_poly.entity_id
_entity_poly.type
_entity_poly.pdbx_seq_one_letter_code
_entity_poly.pdbx_strand_id
1 'polypeptide(L)'
;MKNAYTVRTAIRRIRKYKPTTPEEFARIGVPLSRHVEAGAFREVMKARDLPLVLKFPLWNGSVDGYRYGKCHSTTEVKRIKRLNKFPFMRKYLPKIYYHDRKSGMLMMRWYDNFEDSEDAYFSLGKMAAEMIYRLTGIKLIDIHDDNTRTPDPHCEYSRTVLIDIGY
;
A
#
# COMPACT_ATOMS: atom_id res chain seq x y z
N MET A 1 1.47 -5.35 30.03
CA MET A 1 0.45 -5.19 28.95
C MET A 1 0.99 -4.16 27.97
N LYS A 2 1.43 -4.58 26.79
CA LYS A 2 1.79 -3.65 25.72
C LYS A 2 0.49 -2.95 25.32
N ASN A 3 0.41 -1.64 25.54
CA ASN A 3 -0.72 -0.83 25.12
C ASN A 3 -0.96 -1.14 23.65
N ALA A 4 -2.12 -1.71 23.36
CA ALA A 4 -2.58 -1.93 22.00
C ALA A 4 -2.79 -0.58 21.34
N TYR A 5 -1.69 0.02 20.91
CA TYR A 5 -1.71 1.13 19.99
C TYR A 5 -2.34 0.60 18.70
N THR A 6 -3.64 0.68 18.64
CA THR A 6 -4.36 0.04 17.55
C THR A 6 -4.17 0.83 16.26
N VAL A 7 -4.17 0.13 15.15
CA VAL A 7 -4.25 0.73 13.81
C VAL A 7 -5.30 1.86 13.75
N ARG A 8 -6.46 1.66 14.41
CA ARG A 8 -7.52 2.67 14.49
C ARG A 8 -7.08 3.96 15.19
N THR A 9 -6.32 3.85 16.27
CA THR A 9 -5.79 5.01 17.00
C THR A 9 -4.75 5.76 16.18
N ALA A 10 -3.84 5.03 15.51
CA ALA A 10 -2.86 5.61 14.61
C ALA A 10 -3.53 6.38 13.47
N ILE A 11 -4.52 5.76 12.79
CA ILE A 11 -5.29 6.41 11.73
C ILE A 11 -5.93 7.71 12.22
N ARG A 12 -6.58 7.68 13.41
CA ARG A 12 -7.24 8.87 13.98
C ARG A 12 -6.25 10.01 14.23
N ARG A 13 -5.07 9.69 14.77
CA ARG A 13 -4.01 10.67 15.02
C ARG A 13 -3.45 11.25 13.71
N ILE A 14 -3.13 10.41 12.75
CA ILE A 14 -2.63 10.85 11.44
C ILE A 14 -3.63 11.79 10.75
N ARG A 15 -4.92 11.45 10.75
CA ARG A 15 -5.97 12.30 10.18
C ARG A 15 -6.10 13.64 10.89
N LYS A 16 -5.95 13.65 12.23
CA LYS A 16 -6.07 14.87 13.04
C LYS A 16 -4.86 15.79 12.86
N TYR A 17 -3.67 15.24 12.96
CA TYR A 17 -2.43 16.03 13.03
C TYR A 17 -1.75 16.21 11.68
N LYS A 18 -2.09 15.38 10.69
CA LYS A 18 -1.55 15.41 9.31
C LYS A 18 -0.02 15.55 9.25
N PRO A 19 0.71 14.65 9.92
CA PRO A 19 2.16 14.69 9.94
C PRO A 19 2.71 14.53 8.53
N THR A 20 3.83 15.22 8.25
CA THR A 20 4.48 15.23 6.93
C THR A 20 5.92 14.73 6.99
N THR A 21 6.52 14.67 8.18
CA THR A 21 7.88 14.18 8.38
C THR A 21 7.93 12.99 9.34
N PRO A 22 8.95 12.13 9.27
CA PRO A 22 9.11 11.00 10.20
C PRO A 22 9.11 11.41 11.67
N GLU A 23 9.69 12.57 11.99
CA GLU A 23 9.73 13.12 13.36
C GLU A 23 8.33 13.51 13.84
N GLU A 24 7.51 14.09 12.98
CA GLU A 24 6.12 14.41 13.30
C GLU A 24 5.29 13.13 13.50
N PHE A 25 5.53 12.09 12.69
CA PHE A 25 4.92 10.77 12.91
C PHE A 25 5.33 10.18 14.25
N ALA A 26 6.60 10.26 14.64
CA ALA A 26 7.08 9.79 15.94
C ALA A 26 6.42 10.57 17.09
N ARG A 27 6.28 11.91 16.99
CA ARG A 27 5.62 12.76 18.00
C ARG A 27 4.16 12.38 18.25
N ILE A 28 3.44 11.95 17.24
CA ILE A 28 2.07 11.45 17.40
C ILE A 28 2.01 9.97 17.80
N GLY A 29 3.17 9.36 18.07
CA GLY A 29 3.30 7.97 18.51
C GLY A 29 3.09 6.96 17.40
N VAL A 30 3.44 7.28 16.17
CA VAL A 30 3.46 6.38 15.00
C VAL A 30 4.87 6.39 14.40
N PRO A 31 5.88 5.88 15.12
CA PRO A 31 7.23 5.90 14.60
C PRO A 31 7.34 5.08 13.32
N LEU A 32 7.98 5.66 12.30
CA LEU A 32 8.24 5.00 11.03
C LEU A 32 9.60 4.30 11.05
N SER A 33 9.71 3.19 10.35
CA SER A 33 10.98 2.57 10.04
C SER A 33 11.70 3.38 8.97
N ARG A 34 13.03 3.39 9.02
CA ARG A 34 13.82 3.92 7.90
C ARG A 34 13.60 3.02 6.70
N HIS A 35 13.23 3.59 5.57
CA HIS A 35 13.07 2.98 4.25
C HIS A 35 12.70 1.48 4.23
N VAL A 36 11.55 1.19 3.66
CA VAL A 36 11.25 -0.18 3.26
C VAL A 36 11.60 -0.34 1.78
N GLU A 37 11.23 0.63 0.96
CA GLU A 37 11.52 0.67 -0.47
C GLU A 37 11.39 2.11 -0.98
N ALA A 38 12.22 2.49 -1.94
CA ALA A 38 12.03 3.71 -2.72
C ALA A 38 11.70 3.30 -4.16
N GLY A 39 10.45 3.49 -4.56
CA GLY A 39 10.08 3.41 -5.97
C GLY A 39 10.49 4.67 -6.73
N ALA A 40 10.37 4.65 -8.05
CA ALA A 40 10.76 5.78 -8.91
C ALA A 40 10.08 7.12 -8.53
N PHE A 41 8.89 7.09 -7.95
CA PHE A 41 8.08 8.27 -7.67
C PHE A 41 7.57 8.39 -6.24
N ARG A 42 7.76 7.36 -5.41
CA ARG A 42 7.22 7.31 -4.05
C ARG A 42 8.22 6.67 -3.09
N GLU A 43 8.31 7.25 -1.92
CA GLU A 43 8.97 6.67 -0.77
C GLU A 43 7.96 5.86 0.03
N VAL A 44 8.36 4.67 0.46
CA VAL A 44 7.53 3.74 1.22
C VAL A 44 8.13 3.53 2.60
N MET A 45 7.37 3.81 3.64
CA MET A 45 7.77 3.65 5.03
C MET A 45 6.77 2.76 5.78
N LYS A 46 7.26 1.82 6.56
CA LYS A 46 6.44 0.97 7.44
C LYS A 46 6.38 1.58 8.83
N ALA A 47 5.23 1.55 9.48
CA ALA A 47 5.15 1.83 10.91
C ALA A 47 5.76 0.66 11.70
N ARG A 48 6.62 0.98 12.72
CA ARG A 48 7.43 -0.05 13.40
C ARG A 48 6.60 -1.14 14.07
N ASP A 49 5.55 -0.74 14.77
CA ASP A 49 4.78 -1.65 15.64
C ASP A 49 3.36 -1.89 15.14
N LEU A 50 3.07 -1.50 13.90
CA LEU A 50 1.73 -1.59 13.33
C LEU A 50 1.79 -2.15 11.90
N PRO A 51 0.79 -2.94 11.49
CA PRO A 51 0.68 -3.39 10.11
C PRO A 51 0.20 -2.26 9.20
N LEU A 52 0.97 -1.19 9.15
CA LEU A 52 0.70 0.01 8.37
C LEU A 52 1.90 0.36 7.50
N VAL A 53 1.62 0.75 6.28
CA VAL A 53 2.56 1.33 5.35
C VAL A 53 2.07 2.69 4.88
N LEU A 54 3.00 3.61 4.72
CA LEU A 54 2.77 4.93 4.20
C LEU A 54 3.59 5.11 2.93
N LYS A 55 2.93 5.58 1.88
CA LYS A 55 3.56 5.95 0.61
C LYS A 55 3.52 7.47 0.50
N PHE A 56 4.68 8.08 0.33
CA PHE A 56 4.83 9.52 0.14
C PHE A 56 5.31 9.82 -1.28
N PRO A 57 4.83 10.87 -1.93
CA PRO A 57 5.43 11.36 -3.16
C PRO A 57 6.90 11.71 -2.93
N LEU A 58 7.77 11.21 -3.77
CA LEU A 58 9.21 11.44 -3.65
C LEU A 58 9.54 12.86 -4.09
N TRP A 59 10.19 13.62 -3.20
CA TRP A 59 10.78 14.89 -3.58
C TRP A 59 12.24 14.67 -4.02
N ASN A 60 12.43 14.44 -5.30
CA ASN A 60 13.75 14.26 -5.89
C ASN A 60 14.38 15.57 -6.39
N GLY A 61 13.97 16.72 -5.82
CA GLY A 61 14.41 18.03 -6.28
C GLY A 61 13.66 18.57 -7.51
N SER A 62 12.75 17.79 -8.07
CA SER A 62 11.96 18.17 -9.23
C SER A 62 10.48 18.27 -8.86
N VAL A 63 9.86 19.39 -9.24
CA VAL A 63 8.42 19.62 -9.07
C VAL A 63 7.60 18.55 -9.79
N ASP A 64 8.10 18.06 -10.92
CA ASP A 64 7.43 17.06 -11.73
C ASP A 64 7.45 15.69 -11.06
N GLY A 65 8.57 15.27 -10.46
CA GLY A 65 8.65 14.03 -9.69
C GLY A 65 7.61 13.98 -8.56
N TYR A 66 7.48 15.08 -7.82
CA TYR A 66 6.48 15.21 -6.76
C TYR A 66 5.05 15.14 -7.31
N ARG A 67 4.77 15.83 -8.41
CA ARG A 67 3.45 15.77 -9.09
C ARG A 67 3.12 14.35 -9.56
N TYR A 68 4.09 13.66 -10.14
CA TYR A 68 3.92 12.26 -10.56
C TYR A 68 3.59 11.37 -9.37
N GLY A 69 4.34 11.41 -8.28
CA GLY A 69 4.07 10.62 -7.08
C GLY A 69 2.67 10.87 -6.50
N LYS A 70 2.21 12.13 -6.50
CA LYS A 70 0.83 12.51 -6.13
C LYS A 70 -0.21 11.92 -7.08
N CYS A 71 0.05 11.97 -8.37
CA CYS A 71 -0.82 11.42 -9.40
C CYS A 71 -0.94 9.90 -9.22
N HIS A 72 0.17 9.22 -9.00
CA HIS A 72 0.22 7.77 -8.74
C HIS A 72 -0.65 7.36 -7.56
N SER A 73 -0.47 8.00 -6.39
CA SER A 73 -1.28 7.71 -5.21
C SER A 73 -2.77 7.92 -5.47
N THR A 74 -3.11 8.99 -6.20
CA THR A 74 -4.51 9.31 -6.53
C THR A 74 -5.10 8.28 -7.49
N THR A 75 -4.34 7.85 -8.49
CA THR A 75 -4.75 6.86 -9.49
C THR A 75 -4.92 5.48 -8.84
N GLU A 76 -3.98 5.07 -8.01
CA GLU A 76 -4.06 3.82 -7.23
C GLU A 76 -5.33 3.78 -6.38
N VAL A 77 -5.60 4.85 -5.63
CA VAL A 77 -6.81 4.95 -4.80
C VAL A 77 -8.09 4.90 -5.62
N LYS A 78 -8.14 5.60 -6.76
CA LYS A 78 -9.31 5.57 -7.67
C LYS A 78 -9.55 4.16 -8.22
N ARG A 79 -8.48 3.48 -8.64
CA ARG A 79 -8.55 2.12 -9.20
C ARG A 79 -9.01 1.12 -8.15
N ILE A 80 -8.42 1.15 -6.95
CA ILE A 80 -8.85 0.30 -5.83
C ILE A 80 -10.31 0.55 -5.47
N LYS A 81 -10.75 1.81 -5.39
CA LYS A 81 -12.16 2.13 -5.13
C LYS A 81 -13.11 1.60 -6.22
N ARG A 82 -12.71 1.67 -7.49
CA ARG A 82 -13.50 1.12 -8.60
C ARG A 82 -13.62 -0.41 -8.48
N LEU A 83 -12.51 -1.09 -8.22
CA LEU A 83 -12.47 -2.54 -8.06
C LEU A 83 -13.21 -3.03 -6.79
N ASN A 84 -13.17 -2.26 -5.71
CA ASN A 84 -13.91 -2.57 -4.47
C ASN A 84 -15.45 -2.58 -4.61
N LYS A 85 -15.98 -2.08 -5.71
CA LYS A 85 -17.41 -2.22 -6.04
C LYS A 85 -17.79 -3.68 -6.31
N PHE A 86 -16.83 -4.50 -6.66
CA PHE A 86 -17.01 -5.94 -6.87
C PHE A 86 -16.61 -6.69 -5.59
N PRO A 87 -17.56 -7.27 -4.82
CA PRO A 87 -17.28 -7.89 -3.51
C PRO A 87 -16.19 -8.95 -3.55
N PHE A 88 -16.17 -9.76 -4.60
CA PHE A 88 -15.22 -10.86 -4.79
C PHE A 88 -13.78 -10.37 -5.07
N MET A 89 -13.59 -9.11 -5.49
CA MET A 89 -12.26 -8.51 -5.72
C MET A 89 -11.58 -8.06 -4.43
N ARG A 90 -12.33 -7.79 -3.37
CA ARG A 90 -11.81 -7.20 -2.13
C ARG A 90 -10.70 -8.03 -1.49
N LYS A 91 -10.69 -9.34 -1.70
CA LYS A 91 -9.65 -10.22 -1.17
C LYS A 91 -8.29 -10.05 -1.85
N TYR A 92 -8.27 -9.57 -3.10
CA TYR A 92 -7.05 -9.35 -3.88
C TYR A 92 -6.55 -7.90 -3.82
N LEU A 93 -7.27 -7.00 -3.15
CA LEU A 93 -6.97 -5.58 -3.11
C LEU A 93 -6.42 -5.16 -1.74
N PRO A 94 -5.48 -4.22 -1.72
CA PRO A 94 -4.95 -3.70 -0.48
C PRO A 94 -5.99 -2.86 0.27
N LYS A 95 -5.97 -2.95 1.58
CA LYS A 95 -6.85 -2.14 2.43
C LYS A 95 -6.29 -0.75 2.60
N ILE A 96 -6.95 0.24 2.01
CA ILE A 96 -6.62 1.65 2.19
C ILE A 96 -7.29 2.16 3.46
N TYR A 97 -6.53 2.86 4.29
CA TYR A 97 -7.02 3.50 5.51
C TYR A 97 -7.21 5.01 5.36
N TYR A 98 -6.29 5.65 4.63
CA TYR A 98 -6.33 7.09 4.45
C TYR A 98 -5.57 7.51 3.19
N HIS A 99 -6.05 8.55 2.53
CA HIS A 99 -5.39 9.22 1.43
C HIS A 99 -5.55 10.73 1.60
N ASP A 100 -4.45 11.43 1.76
CA ASP A 100 -4.44 12.89 1.72
C ASP A 100 -4.17 13.36 0.29
N ARG A 101 -5.20 13.90 -0.34
CA ARG A 101 -5.11 14.42 -1.71
C ARG A 101 -4.17 15.63 -1.82
N LYS A 102 -4.01 16.40 -0.73
CA LYS A 102 -3.20 17.62 -0.76
C LYS A 102 -1.71 17.27 -0.81
N SER A 103 -1.24 16.39 0.06
CA SER A 103 0.14 15.93 0.10
C SER A 103 0.42 14.75 -0.83
N GLY A 104 -0.60 13.99 -1.25
CA GLY A 104 -0.45 12.75 -2.00
C GLY A 104 -0.08 11.55 -1.12
N MET A 105 -0.05 11.72 0.21
CA MET A 105 0.23 10.63 1.14
C MET A 105 -0.88 9.57 1.09
N LEU A 106 -0.48 8.32 0.97
CA LEU A 106 -1.36 7.17 0.98
C LEU A 106 -0.99 6.24 2.14
N MET A 107 -1.95 5.93 3.01
CA MET A 107 -1.80 4.99 4.11
C MET A 107 -2.65 3.75 3.86
N MET A 108 -2.03 2.59 3.94
CA MET A 108 -2.67 1.31 3.70
C MET A 108 -2.17 0.25 4.69
N ARG A 109 -2.83 -0.92 4.70
CA ARG A 109 -2.34 -2.06 5.46
C ARG A 109 -1.00 -2.51 4.88
N TRP A 110 -0.07 -2.88 5.77
CA TRP A 110 1.13 -3.61 5.39
C TRP A 110 0.76 -5.05 5.02
N TYR A 111 1.39 -5.56 4.00
CA TYR A 111 1.35 -6.96 3.58
C TYR A 111 2.78 -7.42 3.39
N ASP A 112 3.07 -8.64 3.82
CA ASP A 112 4.41 -9.20 3.77
C ASP A 112 4.67 -9.88 2.41
N ASN A 113 5.93 -10.13 2.10
CA ASN A 113 6.30 -11.01 1.00
C ASN A 113 5.91 -12.44 1.35
N PHE A 114 5.77 -13.28 0.35
CA PHE A 114 5.71 -14.72 0.57
C PHE A 114 7.12 -15.21 0.96
N GLU A 115 7.20 -16.18 1.89
CA GLU A 115 8.49 -16.71 2.37
C GLU A 115 9.13 -17.71 1.41
N ASP A 116 8.32 -18.41 0.61
CA ASP A 116 8.80 -19.47 -0.29
C ASP A 116 8.55 -19.19 -1.77
N SER A 117 9.54 -19.58 -2.57
CA SER A 117 9.61 -19.63 -4.03
C SER A 117 8.93 -18.49 -4.81
N GLU A 118 9.74 -17.59 -5.30
CA GLU A 118 9.36 -16.42 -6.12
C GLU A 118 8.42 -16.78 -7.30
N ASP A 119 8.62 -17.93 -7.94
CA ASP A 119 7.89 -18.32 -9.15
C ASP A 119 6.41 -18.67 -8.92
N ALA A 120 6.09 -19.36 -7.81
CA ALA A 120 4.70 -19.79 -7.55
C ALA A 120 3.79 -18.60 -7.24
N TYR A 121 4.28 -17.62 -6.50
CA TYR A 121 3.48 -16.47 -6.07
C TYR A 121 3.35 -15.39 -7.14
N PHE A 122 4.34 -15.26 -8.00
CA PHE A 122 4.23 -14.47 -9.21
C PHE A 122 3.12 -14.99 -10.13
N SER A 123 3.02 -16.31 -10.27
CA SER A 123 1.93 -16.95 -11.00
C SER A 123 0.56 -16.63 -10.39
N LEU A 124 0.43 -16.63 -9.05
CA LEU A 124 -0.81 -16.24 -8.36
C LEU A 124 -1.16 -14.77 -8.58
N GLY A 125 -0.18 -13.87 -8.57
CA GLY A 125 -0.37 -12.46 -8.89
C GLY A 125 -0.91 -12.25 -10.30
N LYS A 126 -0.31 -12.92 -11.29
CA LYS A 126 -0.77 -12.91 -12.69
C LYS A 126 -2.19 -13.48 -12.83
N MET A 127 -2.48 -14.61 -12.19
CA MET A 127 -3.82 -15.21 -12.21
C MET A 127 -4.86 -14.26 -11.60
N ALA A 128 -4.55 -13.60 -10.48
CA ALA A 128 -5.44 -12.63 -9.87
C ALA A 128 -5.68 -11.43 -10.80
N ALA A 129 -4.64 -10.91 -11.45
CA ALA A 129 -4.74 -9.79 -12.39
C ALA A 129 -5.57 -10.16 -13.63
N GLU A 130 -5.35 -11.35 -14.18
CA GLU A 130 -6.12 -11.87 -15.32
C GLU A 130 -7.60 -12.04 -14.96
N MET A 131 -7.89 -12.61 -13.80
CA MET A 131 -9.26 -12.73 -13.30
C MET A 131 -9.92 -11.36 -13.13
N ILE A 132 -9.21 -10.38 -12.57
CA ILE A 132 -9.69 -9.00 -12.46
C ILE A 132 -10.04 -8.44 -13.84
N TYR A 133 -9.15 -8.64 -14.82
CA TYR A 133 -9.39 -8.17 -16.18
C TYR A 133 -10.63 -8.82 -16.81
N ARG A 134 -10.73 -10.15 -16.76
CA ARG A 134 -11.89 -10.88 -17.32
C ARG A 134 -13.22 -10.45 -16.71
N LEU A 135 -13.25 -10.18 -15.41
CA LEU A 135 -14.48 -9.88 -14.69
C LEU A 135 -14.85 -8.39 -14.68
N THR A 136 -13.91 -7.49 -14.90
CA THR A 136 -14.14 -6.04 -14.74
C THR A 136 -13.75 -5.21 -15.95
N GLY A 137 -13.04 -5.79 -16.91
CA GLY A 137 -12.41 -5.07 -18.03
C GLY A 137 -11.25 -4.16 -17.62
N ILE A 138 -10.82 -4.19 -16.36
CA ILE A 138 -9.73 -3.35 -15.85
C ILE A 138 -8.43 -4.13 -15.94
N LYS A 139 -7.59 -3.78 -16.91
CA LYS A 139 -6.26 -4.37 -17.04
C LYS A 139 -5.34 -3.77 -15.97
N LEU A 140 -4.75 -4.65 -15.16
CA LEU A 140 -3.63 -4.31 -14.28
C LEU A 140 -2.35 -4.58 -15.07
N ILE A 141 -1.49 -3.60 -15.12
CA ILE A 141 -0.15 -3.69 -15.67
C ILE A 141 0.84 -3.64 -14.51
N ASP A 142 2.08 -3.97 -14.73
CA ASP A 142 3.11 -3.93 -13.69
C ASP A 142 2.88 -4.95 -12.55
N ILE A 143 2.47 -6.16 -12.92
CA ILE A 143 2.33 -7.27 -11.99
C ILE A 143 3.63 -8.05 -11.98
N HIS A 144 4.37 -7.88 -10.91
CA HIS A 144 5.63 -8.57 -10.60
C HIS A 144 5.67 -8.94 -9.12
N ASP A 145 6.71 -9.64 -8.68
CA ASP A 145 6.82 -10.23 -7.35
C ASP A 145 6.71 -9.16 -6.25
N ASP A 146 7.39 -8.02 -6.43
CA ASP A 146 7.35 -6.92 -5.47
C ASP A 146 5.96 -6.28 -5.31
N ASN A 147 5.04 -6.51 -6.27
CA ASN A 147 3.66 -6.04 -6.22
C ASN A 147 2.66 -7.14 -5.82
N THR A 148 3.16 -8.34 -5.50
CA THR A 148 2.38 -9.48 -5.03
C THR A 148 2.72 -9.77 -3.58
N ARG A 149 1.77 -9.64 -2.68
CA ARG A 149 1.97 -9.71 -1.23
C ARG A 149 0.95 -10.64 -0.58
N THR A 150 1.19 -10.96 0.70
CA THR A 150 0.29 -11.76 1.53
C THR A 150 -0.02 -11.08 2.86
N PRO A 151 -1.22 -11.26 3.42
CA PRO A 151 -1.52 -10.81 4.78
C PRO A 151 -0.89 -11.68 5.88
N ASP A 152 -0.45 -12.91 5.55
CA ASP A 152 0.16 -13.85 6.47
C ASP A 152 1.18 -14.72 5.71
N PRO A 153 2.49 -14.41 5.81
CA PRO A 153 3.54 -15.13 5.09
C PRO A 153 3.74 -16.56 5.56
N HIS A 154 3.37 -16.87 6.82
CA HIS A 154 3.52 -18.20 7.41
C HIS A 154 2.35 -19.15 7.10
N CYS A 155 1.34 -18.69 6.39
CA CYS A 155 0.18 -19.49 6.03
C CYS A 155 0.22 -19.91 4.57
N GLU A 156 0.41 -21.18 4.28
CA GLU A 156 0.44 -21.75 2.94
C GLU A 156 -0.80 -21.40 2.10
N TYR A 157 -1.96 -21.26 2.75
CA TYR A 157 -3.22 -20.88 2.10
C TYR A 157 -3.54 -19.39 2.20
N SER A 158 -2.53 -18.57 2.51
CA SER A 158 -2.74 -17.13 2.60
C SER A 158 -3.10 -16.55 1.23
N ARG A 159 -4.02 -15.62 1.26
CA ARG A 159 -4.50 -14.98 0.03
C ARG A 159 -3.44 -14.06 -0.58
N THR A 160 -3.43 -14.00 -1.89
CA THR A 160 -2.64 -13.03 -2.65
C THR A 160 -3.31 -11.65 -2.60
N VAL A 161 -2.51 -10.61 -2.36
CA VAL A 161 -2.93 -9.20 -2.42
C VAL A 161 -2.04 -8.49 -3.43
N LEU A 162 -2.66 -7.86 -4.42
CA LEU A 162 -1.95 -7.04 -5.41
C LEU A 162 -1.82 -5.62 -4.87
N ILE A 163 -0.60 -5.18 -4.66
CA ILE A 163 -0.29 -3.81 -4.25
C ILE A 163 0.22 -3.02 -5.45
N ASP A 164 0.33 -1.71 -5.28
CA ASP A 164 0.87 -0.78 -6.29
C ASP A 164 0.17 -0.85 -7.67
N ILE A 165 -1.13 -0.99 -7.69
CA ILE A 165 -1.95 -1.12 -8.90
C ILE A 165 -2.31 0.24 -9.53
N GLY A 166 -1.45 1.22 -9.40
CA GLY A 166 -1.68 2.62 -9.82
C GLY A 166 -1.54 2.89 -11.32
N TYR A 167 -1.01 1.97 -12.11
CA TYR A 167 -0.75 2.11 -13.54
C TYR A 167 -1.82 1.50 -14.42
#